data_98422787160b6d0791a431d005ad2a98
#
_entry.id   98422787160b6d0791a431d005ad2a98
#
_cell.length_a   1.000
_cell.length_b   1.000
_cell.length_c   1.000
_cell.angle_alpha   90.00
_cell.angle_beta   90.00
_cell.angle_gamma   90.00
#
_symmetry.space_group_name_H-M   'P 1'
#
loop_
_entity.id
_entity.type
_entity.pdbx_description
1 polymer ?
#
loop_
_entity_poly.entity_id
_entity_poly.type
_entity_poly.pdbx_seq_one_letter_code
_entity_poly.pdbx_strand_id
1 'polypeptide(L)'
;MRLDLLDDSRLEAERQFVPIKKSGTGSFGSVFVADWQSPLPPCTLLPAMQHSYTRPEYMGKRIVAIKKMKRSYKTLQDCLSLNELHAFVMIPPHENIILLYDVFRKPLTHELFLVFECMEGNLYQLIKSRKGRAMASGLIASITKQAVSGMAHIHAHGFLHRDMKPENLLITTTGLGDYPNAGANAGTLKQDVLVLVKIADFGLARKVEKDSTLTTYVSTRWYRAPEILLRSRHYTPSVDVWAMGAIIAEMVRLHPIFPGANAMDQLQHIAHVFGT
;
A
#
# COMPACT_ATOMS: atom_id res chain seq x y z
N MET A 1 -5.79 -18.88 -4.44
CA MET A 1 -4.57 -19.08 -3.63
C MET A 1 -3.38 -19.13 -4.58
N ARG A 2 -2.42 -18.19 -4.45
CA ARG A 2 -1.27 -18.06 -5.37
C ARG A 2 -0.06 -18.87 -4.89
N LEU A 3 -0.25 -20.16 -4.67
CA LEU A 3 0.85 -21.08 -4.29
C LEU A 3 1.88 -21.29 -5.41
N ASP A 4 1.51 -20.97 -6.64
CA ASP A 4 2.38 -21.00 -7.81
C ASP A 4 3.59 -20.06 -7.70
N LEU A 5 3.55 -19.08 -6.80
CA LEU A 5 4.66 -18.18 -6.51
C LEU A 5 5.66 -18.76 -5.49
N LEU A 6 5.34 -19.86 -4.82
CA LEU A 6 6.03 -20.34 -3.62
C LEU A 6 6.51 -21.80 -3.75
N ASP A 7 7.09 -22.15 -4.88
CA ASP A 7 7.87 -23.37 -5.04
C ASP A 7 9.33 -23.08 -4.65
N ASP A 8 9.98 -24.00 -3.93
CA ASP A 8 11.39 -23.86 -3.49
C ASP A 8 12.33 -23.61 -4.67
N SER A 9 12.14 -24.32 -5.79
CA SER A 9 12.94 -24.14 -7.00
C SER A 9 12.79 -22.73 -7.57
N ARG A 10 11.60 -22.20 -7.56
CA ARG A 10 11.29 -20.84 -8.04
C ARG A 10 11.77 -19.78 -7.06
N LEU A 11 11.64 -20.05 -5.76
CA LEU A 11 12.05 -19.11 -4.70
C LEU A 11 13.57 -18.88 -4.74
N GLU A 12 14.37 -19.89 -5.08
CA GLU A 12 15.83 -19.82 -5.17
C GLU A 12 16.38 -19.51 -6.56
N ALA A 13 15.51 -19.44 -7.57
CA ALA A 13 15.93 -19.07 -8.90
C ALA A 13 16.46 -17.64 -8.94
N GLU A 14 17.60 -17.45 -9.60
CA GLU A 14 18.23 -16.14 -9.74
C GLU A 14 17.32 -15.17 -10.49
N ARG A 15 17.25 -13.93 -10.00
CA ARG A 15 16.49 -12.84 -10.62
C ARG A 15 17.41 -11.70 -11.01
N GLN A 16 17.20 -11.20 -12.23
CA GLN A 16 17.95 -10.09 -12.77
C GLN A 16 17.10 -8.81 -12.76
N PHE A 17 17.64 -7.75 -12.20
CA PHE A 17 17.05 -6.43 -12.17
C PHE A 17 18.13 -5.36 -11.98
N VAL A 18 17.85 -4.16 -12.49
CA VAL A 18 18.74 -3.00 -12.33
C VAL A 18 18.05 -2.00 -11.38
N PRO A 19 18.60 -1.75 -10.19
CA PRO A 19 18.05 -0.73 -9.29
C PRO A 19 18.13 0.65 -9.93
N ILE A 20 17.04 1.43 -9.85
CA ILE A 20 16.95 2.81 -10.39
C ILE A 20 17.05 3.82 -9.25
N LYS A 21 16.19 3.67 -8.23
CA LYS A 21 16.18 4.57 -7.07
C LYS A 21 15.66 3.88 -5.82
N LYS A 22 16.14 4.30 -4.66
CA LYS A 22 15.57 3.91 -3.37
C LYS A 22 14.29 4.71 -3.13
N SER A 23 13.18 4.01 -2.87
CA SER A 23 11.88 4.63 -2.59
C SER A 23 11.68 4.92 -1.11
N GLY A 24 12.13 4.02 -0.23
CA GLY A 24 11.97 4.19 1.20
C GLY A 24 12.62 3.09 2.03
N THR A 25 12.67 3.32 3.35
CA THR A 25 13.09 2.32 4.33
C THR A 25 12.06 2.31 5.46
N GLY A 26 11.39 1.18 5.64
CA GLY A 26 10.39 0.98 6.69
C GLY A 26 10.85 0.01 7.78
N SER A 27 9.92 -0.31 8.69
CA SER A 27 10.17 -1.25 9.80
C SER A 27 10.53 -2.65 9.30
N PHE A 28 9.93 -3.10 8.21
CA PHE A 28 10.06 -4.47 7.69
C PHE A 28 11.14 -4.63 6.61
N GLY A 29 11.55 -3.55 5.93
CA GLY A 29 12.50 -3.64 4.83
C GLY A 29 12.79 -2.31 4.16
N SER A 30 13.55 -2.40 3.07
CA SER A 30 13.82 -1.28 2.17
C SER A 30 13.17 -1.52 0.82
N VAL A 31 12.52 -0.48 0.28
CA VAL A 31 11.87 -0.53 -1.03
C VAL A 31 12.68 0.28 -2.03
N PHE A 32 12.89 -0.26 -3.21
CA PHE A 32 13.52 0.43 -4.32
C PHE A 32 12.78 0.17 -5.63
N VAL A 33 12.81 1.15 -6.51
CA VAL A 33 12.32 1.04 -7.89
C VAL A 33 13.42 0.43 -8.73
N ALA A 34 13.09 -0.55 -9.57
CA ALA A 34 14.04 -1.25 -10.42
C ALA A 34 13.45 -1.52 -11.81
N ASP A 35 14.36 -1.66 -12.79
CA ASP A 35 14.05 -2.24 -14.08
C ASP A 35 14.18 -3.77 -13.97
N TRP A 36 13.08 -4.47 -14.16
CA TRP A 36 13.00 -5.92 -14.02
C TRP A 36 13.36 -6.60 -15.33
N GLN A 37 14.36 -7.46 -15.32
CA GLN A 37 14.90 -8.12 -16.51
C GLN A 37 14.62 -9.62 -16.58
N SER A 38 14.11 -10.20 -15.49
CA SER A 38 13.69 -11.61 -15.48
C SER A 38 12.28 -11.78 -16.08
N PRO A 39 11.89 -13.00 -16.48
CA PRO A 39 10.51 -13.29 -16.85
C PRO A 39 9.55 -12.96 -15.72
N LEU A 40 8.41 -12.36 -16.06
CA LEU A 40 7.26 -12.22 -15.15
C LEU A 40 6.30 -13.41 -15.37
N PRO A 41 5.49 -13.76 -14.37
CA PRO A 41 4.45 -14.77 -14.55
C PRO A 41 3.58 -14.49 -15.78
N PRO A 42 3.11 -15.52 -16.47
CA PRO A 42 2.17 -15.36 -17.58
C PRO A 42 0.96 -14.51 -17.17
N CYS A 43 0.47 -13.68 -18.07
CA CYS A 43 -0.67 -12.77 -17.85
C CYS A 43 -0.45 -11.71 -16.76
N THR A 44 0.80 -11.39 -16.38
CA THR A 44 1.07 -10.26 -15.49
C THR A 44 0.64 -8.96 -16.16
N LEU A 45 -0.34 -8.28 -15.57
CA LEU A 45 -0.74 -6.94 -16.00
C LEU A 45 0.41 -5.97 -15.71
N LEU A 46 0.86 -5.27 -16.76
CA LEU A 46 1.87 -4.24 -16.59
C LEU A 46 1.27 -3.07 -15.78
N PRO A 47 2.06 -2.46 -14.88
CA PRO A 47 1.57 -1.36 -14.07
C PRO A 47 1.19 -0.15 -14.92
N ALA A 48 0.19 0.59 -14.49
CA ALA A 48 -0.26 1.82 -15.14
C ALA A 48 0.87 2.84 -15.39
N MET A 49 1.92 2.78 -14.57
CA MET A 49 3.12 3.61 -14.74
C MET A 49 3.89 3.35 -16.05
N GLN A 50 3.80 2.16 -16.64
CA GLN A 50 4.57 1.81 -17.84
C GLN A 50 4.02 2.41 -19.13
N HIS A 51 2.76 2.83 -19.14
CA HIS A 51 2.09 3.37 -20.32
C HIS A 51 2.11 4.90 -20.40
N SER A 52 2.80 5.56 -19.47
CA SER A 52 2.80 7.02 -19.43
C SER A 52 3.91 7.60 -20.30
N TYR A 53 3.55 8.24 -21.41
CA TYR A 53 4.42 9.12 -22.21
C TYR A 53 5.03 10.28 -21.38
N THR A 54 4.52 10.50 -20.16
CA THR A 54 5.01 11.53 -19.24
C THR A 54 6.28 11.12 -18.50
N ARG A 55 6.76 9.88 -18.69
CA ARG A 55 7.96 9.37 -18.02
C ARG A 55 8.91 8.71 -19.00
N PRO A 56 9.57 9.52 -19.83
CA PRO A 56 10.49 9.01 -20.84
C PRO A 56 11.65 8.19 -20.25
N GLU A 57 12.01 8.46 -18.98
CA GLU A 57 13.03 7.72 -18.25
C GLU A 57 12.68 6.24 -18.00
N TYR A 58 11.40 5.88 -18.10
CA TYR A 58 10.92 4.50 -17.93
C TYR A 58 10.56 3.81 -19.25
N MET A 59 10.68 4.51 -20.39
CA MET A 59 10.41 3.91 -21.69
C MET A 59 11.32 2.70 -21.95
N GLY A 60 10.73 1.61 -22.43
CA GLY A 60 11.44 0.35 -22.72
C GLY A 60 11.85 -0.46 -21.50
N LYS A 61 11.56 0.00 -20.27
CA LYS A 61 11.88 -0.70 -19.03
C LYS A 61 10.65 -1.35 -18.42
N ARG A 62 10.84 -2.43 -17.67
CA ARG A 62 9.78 -3.03 -16.84
C ARG A 62 9.94 -2.57 -15.40
N ILE A 63 9.24 -1.50 -15.05
CA ILE A 63 9.38 -0.86 -13.75
C ILE A 63 8.62 -1.62 -12.69
N VAL A 64 9.33 -2.04 -11.65
CA VAL A 64 8.80 -2.74 -10.47
C VAL A 64 9.25 -2.06 -9.18
N ALA A 65 8.49 -2.29 -8.11
CA ALA A 65 8.91 -1.96 -6.75
C ALA A 65 9.40 -3.24 -6.07
N ILE A 66 10.65 -3.26 -5.59
CA ILE A 66 11.23 -4.42 -4.92
C ILE A 66 11.41 -4.08 -3.45
N LYS A 67 10.76 -4.86 -2.58
CA LYS A 67 10.90 -4.78 -1.12
C LYS A 67 11.89 -5.84 -0.66
N LYS A 68 13.07 -5.43 -0.21
CA LYS A 68 14.07 -6.28 0.43
C LYS A 68 13.74 -6.35 1.91
N MET A 69 13.47 -7.54 2.43
CA MET A 69 13.20 -7.76 3.84
C MET A 69 14.45 -7.59 4.70
N LYS A 70 14.30 -7.10 5.94
CA LYS A 70 15.43 -6.90 6.89
C LYS A 70 15.96 -8.21 7.46
N ARG A 71 15.07 -9.20 7.67
CA ARG A 71 15.44 -10.51 8.19
C ARG A 71 15.85 -11.45 7.07
N SER A 72 16.66 -12.43 7.36
CA SER A 72 16.91 -13.57 6.49
C SER A 72 15.90 -14.69 6.76
N TYR A 73 15.57 -15.46 5.72
CA TYR A 73 14.58 -16.53 5.74
C TYR A 73 15.21 -17.79 5.16
N LYS A 74 15.49 -18.80 6.01
CA LYS A 74 16.27 -19.98 5.61
C LYS A 74 15.43 -21.01 4.86
N THR A 75 14.16 -21.12 5.20
CA THR A 75 13.24 -22.12 4.65
C THR A 75 12.02 -21.46 4.01
N LEU A 76 11.30 -22.20 3.17
CA LEU A 76 10.01 -21.78 2.65
C LEU A 76 9.01 -21.49 3.79
N GLN A 77 9.04 -22.33 4.84
CA GLN A 77 8.18 -22.16 5.99
C GLN A 77 8.44 -20.82 6.73
N ASP A 78 9.72 -20.43 6.82
CA ASP A 78 10.08 -19.12 7.39
C ASP A 78 9.48 -17.98 6.54
N CYS A 79 9.53 -18.10 5.21
CA CYS A 79 8.94 -17.12 4.30
C CYS A 79 7.42 -17.04 4.47
N LEU A 80 6.74 -18.20 4.57
CA LEU A 80 5.28 -18.29 4.77
C LEU A 80 4.83 -17.76 6.14
N SER A 81 5.70 -17.75 7.14
CA SER A 81 5.43 -17.15 8.46
C SER A 81 5.32 -15.62 8.41
N LEU A 82 5.76 -15.00 7.30
CA LEU A 82 5.65 -13.56 7.10
C LEU A 82 4.19 -13.19 6.80
N ASN A 83 3.57 -12.42 7.68
CA ASN A 83 2.17 -11.98 7.55
C ASN A 83 1.87 -11.37 6.18
N GLU A 84 2.79 -10.54 5.66
CA GLU A 84 2.64 -9.88 4.38
C GLU A 84 2.56 -10.90 3.23
N LEU A 85 3.47 -11.86 3.19
CA LEU A 85 3.46 -12.89 2.15
C LEU A 85 2.24 -13.81 2.30
N HIS A 86 1.91 -14.21 3.52
CA HIS A 86 0.72 -15.02 3.81
C HIS A 86 -0.57 -14.31 3.32
N ALA A 87 -0.71 -13.01 3.59
CA ALA A 87 -1.86 -12.26 3.10
C ALA A 87 -1.93 -12.25 1.56
N PHE A 88 -0.83 -11.98 0.85
CA PHE A 88 -0.81 -11.98 -0.62
C PHE A 88 -1.07 -13.34 -1.26
N VAL A 89 -0.76 -14.44 -0.57
CA VAL A 89 -1.06 -15.80 -1.02
C VAL A 89 -2.53 -16.14 -0.85
N MET A 90 -3.13 -15.69 0.27
CA MET A 90 -4.50 -16.06 0.66
C MET A 90 -5.57 -15.12 0.10
N ILE A 91 -5.26 -13.85 -0.09
CA ILE A 91 -6.19 -12.86 -0.64
C ILE A 91 -6.06 -12.86 -2.17
N PRO A 92 -7.16 -13.14 -2.90
CA PRO A 92 -7.14 -13.06 -4.36
C PRO A 92 -6.79 -11.66 -4.86
N PRO A 93 -6.22 -11.53 -6.08
CA PRO A 93 -5.94 -10.23 -6.68
C PRO A 93 -7.20 -9.35 -6.77
N HIS A 94 -7.01 -8.05 -6.55
CA HIS A 94 -8.06 -7.04 -6.67
C HIS A 94 -7.47 -5.75 -7.25
N GLU A 95 -8.25 -5.02 -8.04
CA GLU A 95 -7.78 -3.79 -8.71
C GLU A 95 -7.27 -2.71 -7.75
N ASN A 96 -7.80 -2.64 -6.52
CA ASN A 96 -7.40 -1.69 -5.49
C ASN A 96 -6.49 -2.29 -4.41
N ILE A 97 -5.82 -3.40 -4.70
CA ILE A 97 -4.78 -3.99 -3.88
C ILE A 97 -3.51 -4.09 -4.71
N ILE A 98 -2.36 -3.75 -4.12
CA ILE A 98 -1.07 -3.83 -4.80
C ILE A 98 -0.80 -5.27 -5.27
N LEU A 99 -0.37 -5.44 -6.52
CA LEU A 99 -0.08 -6.76 -7.07
C LEU A 99 1.33 -7.20 -6.69
N LEU A 100 1.43 -8.39 -6.12
CA LEU A 100 2.69 -9.11 -5.94
C LEU A 100 3.00 -9.87 -7.24
N TYR A 101 4.08 -9.53 -7.91
CA TYR A 101 4.50 -10.15 -9.17
C TYR A 101 5.34 -11.39 -8.97
N ASP A 102 6.31 -11.30 -8.05
CA ASP A 102 7.25 -12.40 -7.80
C ASP A 102 7.78 -12.34 -6.36
N VAL A 103 8.29 -13.47 -5.90
CA VAL A 103 9.00 -13.61 -4.62
C VAL A 103 10.25 -14.42 -4.87
N PHE A 104 11.39 -13.96 -4.40
CA PHE A 104 12.63 -14.72 -4.51
C PHE A 104 13.53 -14.51 -3.31
N ARG A 105 14.38 -15.49 -3.06
CA ARG A 105 15.36 -15.53 -1.98
C ARG A 105 16.76 -15.74 -2.57
N LYS A 106 17.72 -14.97 -2.10
CA LYS A 106 19.12 -15.20 -2.49
C LYS A 106 19.66 -16.45 -1.77
N PRO A 107 20.17 -17.46 -2.50
CA PRO A 107 20.58 -18.74 -1.90
C PRO A 107 21.65 -18.60 -0.80
N LEU A 108 22.64 -17.71 -1.01
CA LEU A 108 23.79 -17.57 -0.09
C LEU A 108 23.46 -16.70 1.14
N THR A 109 22.66 -15.66 0.99
CA THR A 109 22.40 -14.68 2.06
C THR A 109 21.05 -14.90 2.75
N HIS A 110 20.19 -15.74 2.17
CA HIS A 110 18.81 -15.96 2.61
C HIS A 110 17.97 -14.68 2.69
N GLU A 111 18.39 -13.62 1.99
CA GLU A 111 17.64 -12.37 1.87
C GLU A 111 16.40 -12.59 1.02
N LEU A 112 15.24 -12.20 1.55
CA LEU A 112 13.94 -12.33 0.87
C LEU A 112 13.56 -11.02 0.19
N PHE A 113 13.11 -11.12 -1.05
CA PHE A 113 12.66 -10.03 -1.89
C PHE A 113 11.24 -10.27 -2.37
N LEU A 114 10.38 -9.27 -2.22
CA LEU A 114 9.03 -9.26 -2.76
C LEU A 114 8.99 -8.23 -3.88
N VAL A 115 8.50 -8.66 -5.05
CA VAL A 115 8.45 -7.84 -6.27
C VAL A 115 7.01 -7.43 -6.51
N PHE A 116 6.75 -6.15 -6.47
CA PHE A 116 5.41 -5.57 -6.64
C PHE A 116 5.31 -4.75 -7.92
N GLU A 117 4.08 -4.52 -8.36
CA GLU A 117 3.83 -3.44 -9.30
C GLU A 117 4.32 -2.12 -8.72
N CYS A 118 4.82 -1.24 -9.59
CA CYS A 118 5.31 0.06 -9.18
C CYS A 118 4.20 1.11 -9.30
N MET A 119 4.01 1.89 -8.24
CA MET A 119 3.10 3.02 -8.19
C MET A 119 3.88 4.33 -8.12
N GLU A 120 3.26 5.43 -8.54
CA GLU A 120 3.90 6.75 -8.65
C GLU A 120 4.29 7.35 -7.31
N GLY A 121 3.40 7.23 -6.34
CA GLY A 121 3.55 7.74 -5.00
C GLY A 121 2.49 7.20 -4.06
N ASN A 122 2.22 7.91 -2.98
CA ASN A 122 1.18 7.57 -2.02
C ASN A 122 0.31 8.79 -1.66
N LEU A 123 -0.79 8.53 -0.97
CA LEU A 123 -1.75 9.58 -0.59
C LEU A 123 -1.13 10.64 0.33
N TYR A 124 -0.19 10.27 1.23
CA TYR A 124 0.52 11.23 2.06
C TYR A 124 1.28 12.26 1.21
N GLN A 125 2.01 11.79 0.20
CA GLN A 125 2.74 12.66 -0.73
C GLN A 125 1.78 13.56 -1.52
N LEU A 126 0.64 13.03 -1.95
CA LEU A 126 -0.39 13.81 -2.63
C LEU A 126 -0.94 14.92 -1.72
N ILE A 127 -1.32 14.61 -0.47
CA ILE A 127 -1.80 15.59 0.51
C ILE A 127 -0.75 16.69 0.74
N LYS A 128 0.51 16.30 0.96
CA LYS A 128 1.63 17.24 1.16
C LYS A 128 1.85 18.15 -0.05
N SER A 129 1.72 17.61 -1.27
CA SER A 129 1.89 18.39 -2.51
C SER A 129 0.84 19.48 -2.70
N ARG A 130 -0.29 19.38 -1.98
CA ARG A 130 -1.36 20.38 -2.06
C ARG A 130 -0.96 21.74 -1.46
N LYS A 131 0.00 21.79 -0.54
CA LYS A 131 0.48 23.04 0.10
C LYS A 131 -0.64 23.93 0.60
N GLY A 132 -1.63 23.34 1.29
CA GLY A 132 -2.82 24.04 1.81
C GLY A 132 -3.97 24.24 0.82
N ARG A 133 -3.83 23.88 -0.45
CA ARG A 133 -4.92 23.96 -1.44
C ARG A 133 -5.85 22.76 -1.29
N ALA A 134 -7.13 23.02 -1.06
CA ALA A 134 -8.14 21.97 -0.93
C ALA A 134 -8.09 20.95 -2.08
N MET A 135 -8.37 19.70 -1.77
CA MET A 135 -8.60 18.66 -2.77
C MET A 135 -10.02 18.79 -3.33
N ALA A 136 -10.19 18.54 -4.63
CA ALA A 136 -11.51 18.50 -5.23
C ALA A 136 -12.35 17.36 -4.61
N SER A 137 -13.62 17.60 -4.34
CA SER A 137 -14.52 16.61 -3.74
C SER A 137 -14.63 15.32 -4.55
N GLY A 138 -14.67 15.43 -5.89
CA GLY A 138 -14.65 14.28 -6.80
C GLY A 138 -13.39 13.42 -6.66
N LEU A 139 -12.23 14.06 -6.45
CA LEU A 139 -10.96 13.33 -6.21
C LEU A 139 -11.00 12.60 -4.87
N ILE A 140 -11.47 13.25 -3.80
CA ILE A 140 -11.64 12.62 -2.48
C ILE A 140 -12.59 11.43 -2.59
N ALA A 141 -13.74 11.60 -3.26
CA ALA A 141 -14.73 10.53 -3.45
C ALA A 141 -14.16 9.35 -4.25
N SER A 142 -13.40 9.61 -5.32
CA SER A 142 -12.76 8.58 -6.13
C SER A 142 -11.73 7.78 -5.33
N ILE A 143 -10.85 8.46 -4.58
CA ILE A 143 -9.84 7.80 -3.73
C ILE A 143 -10.54 6.97 -2.65
N THR A 144 -11.55 7.53 -1.99
CA THR A 144 -12.32 6.84 -0.94
C THR A 144 -12.99 5.59 -1.48
N LYS A 145 -13.70 5.69 -2.62
CA LYS A 145 -14.38 4.54 -3.24
C LYS A 145 -13.42 3.40 -3.51
N GLN A 146 -12.28 3.68 -4.10
CA GLN A 146 -11.28 2.67 -4.46
C GLN A 146 -10.64 2.05 -3.20
N ALA A 147 -10.26 2.85 -2.21
CA ALA A 147 -9.70 2.36 -0.95
C ALA A 147 -10.69 1.49 -0.18
N VAL A 148 -11.97 1.89 -0.10
CA VAL A 148 -13.03 1.11 0.54
C VAL A 148 -13.31 -0.19 -0.23
N SER A 149 -13.26 -0.18 -1.58
CA SER A 149 -13.41 -1.39 -2.38
C SER A 149 -12.31 -2.43 -2.08
N GLY A 150 -11.04 -1.99 -2.06
CA GLY A 150 -9.92 -2.86 -1.70
C GLY A 150 -10.01 -3.37 -0.26
N MET A 151 -10.38 -2.50 0.69
CA MET A 151 -10.57 -2.87 2.09
C MET A 151 -11.71 -3.89 2.28
N ALA A 152 -12.85 -3.70 1.61
CA ALA A 152 -13.96 -4.65 1.64
C ALA A 152 -13.56 -6.02 1.10
N HIS A 153 -12.72 -6.05 0.05
CA HIS A 153 -12.18 -7.29 -0.50
C HIS A 153 -11.29 -8.01 0.53
N ILE A 154 -10.40 -7.29 1.24
CA ILE A 154 -9.55 -7.85 2.30
C ILE A 154 -10.43 -8.46 3.40
N HIS A 155 -11.44 -7.73 3.86
CA HIS A 155 -12.37 -8.18 4.92
C HIS A 155 -13.20 -9.39 4.50
N ALA A 156 -13.68 -9.42 3.25
CA ALA A 156 -14.44 -10.56 2.69
C ALA A 156 -13.63 -11.86 2.68
N HIS A 157 -12.28 -11.77 2.64
CA HIS A 157 -11.39 -12.93 2.72
C HIS A 157 -10.90 -13.23 4.15
N GLY A 158 -11.53 -12.62 5.16
CA GLY A 158 -11.25 -12.88 6.57
C GLY A 158 -9.97 -12.27 7.09
N PHE A 159 -9.44 -11.23 6.45
CA PHE A 159 -8.25 -10.51 6.90
C PHE A 159 -8.59 -9.10 7.37
N LEU A 160 -7.74 -8.58 8.27
CA LEU A 160 -7.68 -7.17 8.65
C LEU A 160 -6.35 -6.60 8.17
N HIS A 161 -6.36 -5.36 7.69
CA HIS A 161 -5.13 -4.67 7.28
C HIS A 161 -4.36 -4.14 8.49
N ARG A 162 -5.04 -3.50 9.43
CA ARG A 162 -4.56 -2.98 10.74
C ARG A 162 -3.53 -1.85 10.69
N ASP A 163 -3.07 -1.46 9.51
CA ASP A 163 -2.14 -0.32 9.33
C ASP A 163 -2.60 0.58 8.17
N MET A 164 -3.92 0.80 8.07
CA MET A 164 -4.46 1.76 7.09
C MET A 164 -4.00 3.16 7.47
N LYS A 165 -3.32 3.82 6.53
CA LYS A 165 -2.81 5.20 6.64
C LYS A 165 -2.51 5.75 5.24
N PRO A 166 -2.36 7.07 5.06
CA PRO A 166 -2.10 7.67 3.76
C PRO A 166 -0.85 7.14 3.05
N GLU A 167 0.19 6.74 3.79
CA GLU A 167 1.42 6.17 3.23
C GLU A 167 1.20 4.81 2.57
N ASN A 168 0.20 4.04 3.05
CA ASN A 168 -0.12 2.70 2.56
C ASN A 168 -1.21 2.70 1.46
N LEU A 169 -1.76 3.86 1.11
CA LEU A 169 -2.60 4.06 -0.06
C LEU A 169 -1.74 4.58 -1.21
N LEU A 170 -1.29 3.66 -2.06
CA LEU A 170 -0.46 4.00 -3.21
C LEU A 170 -1.32 4.58 -4.32
N ILE A 171 -0.75 5.56 -5.03
CA ILE A 171 -1.47 6.32 -6.05
C ILE A 171 -0.66 6.37 -7.34
N THR A 172 -1.33 6.21 -8.47
CA THR A 172 -0.82 6.52 -9.80
C THR A 172 -1.87 7.37 -10.52
N THR A 173 -1.41 8.43 -11.16
CA THR A 173 -2.25 9.23 -12.04
C THR A 173 -2.12 8.70 -13.46
N THR A 174 -3.24 8.32 -14.09
CA THR A 174 -3.29 7.90 -15.47
C THR A 174 -3.81 9.05 -16.33
N GLY A 175 -3.29 9.21 -17.55
CA GLY A 175 -3.83 10.17 -18.52
C GLY A 175 -3.34 11.61 -18.39
N LEU A 176 -2.42 11.95 -17.46
CA LEU A 176 -1.79 13.27 -17.43
C LEU A 176 -0.87 13.53 -18.64
N GLY A 177 -0.47 12.49 -19.38
CA GLY A 177 0.37 12.60 -20.58
C GLY A 177 -0.38 12.95 -21.84
N ASP A 178 -1.68 12.71 -21.87
CA ASP A 178 -2.52 12.99 -23.04
C ASP A 178 -3.13 14.41 -23.03
N TYR A 179 -2.77 15.23 -22.03
CA TYR A 179 -3.16 16.64 -22.03
C TYR A 179 -2.23 17.46 -22.90
N PRO A 180 -2.62 17.86 -24.12
CA PRO A 180 -1.90 18.89 -24.84
C PRO A 180 -2.01 20.17 -24.02
N ASN A 181 -0.87 20.75 -23.68
CA ASN A 181 -0.65 22.05 -23.04
C ASN A 181 -1.93 22.75 -22.58
N ALA A 182 -2.26 22.66 -21.29
CA ALA A 182 -3.43 23.29 -20.66
C ALA A 182 -3.37 24.83 -20.64
N GLY A 183 -2.83 25.43 -21.71
CA GLY A 183 -2.64 26.88 -21.88
C GLY A 183 -3.56 27.56 -22.91
N ALA A 184 -4.30 26.81 -23.71
CA ALA A 184 -5.12 27.45 -24.74
C ALA A 184 -6.47 26.73 -24.86
N ASN A 185 -7.49 27.19 -24.23
CA ASN A 185 -8.89 26.76 -24.23
C ASN A 185 -9.35 25.84 -23.07
N ALA A 186 -9.38 26.40 -21.87
CA ALA A 186 -9.99 25.79 -20.67
C ALA A 186 -11.53 25.74 -20.73
N GLY A 187 -12.15 25.52 -21.89
CA GLY A 187 -13.58 25.73 -22.07
C GLY A 187 -14.48 24.50 -22.12
N THR A 188 -14.01 23.28 -22.43
CA THR A 188 -14.99 22.24 -22.78
C THR A 188 -14.61 20.77 -22.55
N LEU A 189 -13.52 20.42 -21.93
CA LEU A 189 -13.28 19.00 -21.59
C LEU A 189 -12.87 18.88 -20.12
N LYS A 190 -13.85 18.60 -19.25
CA LYS A 190 -13.65 17.95 -17.95
C LYS A 190 -13.16 16.52 -18.24
N GLN A 191 -11.90 16.35 -18.60
CA GLN A 191 -11.29 15.04 -18.59
C GLN A 191 -10.95 14.75 -17.12
N ASP A 192 -11.65 13.78 -16.54
CA ASP A 192 -11.39 13.29 -15.21
C ASP A 192 -9.99 12.69 -15.20
N VAL A 193 -9.08 13.30 -14.43
CA VAL A 193 -7.78 12.71 -14.13
C VAL A 193 -8.08 11.41 -13.38
N LEU A 194 -7.92 10.28 -14.06
CA LEU A 194 -8.10 8.98 -13.44
C LEU A 194 -6.97 8.75 -12.44
N VAL A 195 -7.32 8.75 -11.18
CA VAL A 195 -6.43 8.36 -10.09
C VAL A 195 -6.69 6.90 -9.79
N LEU A 196 -5.66 6.06 -9.93
CA LEU A 196 -5.70 4.68 -9.49
C LEU A 196 -5.13 4.58 -8.08
N VAL A 197 -5.90 3.94 -7.17
CA VAL A 197 -5.52 3.76 -5.76
C VAL A 197 -5.39 2.29 -5.44
N LYS A 198 -4.32 1.92 -4.75
CA LYS A 198 -4.07 0.55 -4.30
C LYS A 198 -3.61 0.51 -2.85
N ILE A 199 -4.20 -0.40 -2.08
CA ILE A 199 -3.77 -0.69 -0.70
C ILE A 199 -2.48 -1.50 -0.76
N ALA A 200 -1.50 -1.13 0.06
CA ALA A 200 -0.19 -1.77 0.15
C ALA A 200 0.26 -1.94 1.61
N ASP A 201 1.36 -2.67 1.80
CA ASP A 201 2.02 -2.95 3.10
C ASP A 201 1.17 -3.79 4.05
N PHE A 202 1.03 -5.08 3.73
CA PHE A 202 0.34 -6.08 4.55
C PHE A 202 1.19 -6.63 5.70
N GLY A 203 2.29 -5.96 6.07
CA GLY A 203 3.20 -6.40 7.13
C GLY A 203 2.53 -6.59 8.50
N LEU A 204 1.42 -5.90 8.73
CA LEU A 204 0.60 -6.02 9.93
C LEU A 204 -0.74 -6.72 9.69
N ALA A 205 -1.01 -7.16 8.46
CA ALA A 205 -2.24 -7.87 8.14
C ALA A 205 -2.38 -9.17 8.95
N ARG A 206 -3.60 -9.49 9.33
CA ARG A 206 -3.86 -10.69 10.12
C ARG A 206 -5.21 -11.29 9.76
N LYS A 207 -5.24 -12.63 9.75
CA LYS A 207 -6.50 -13.36 9.66
C LYS A 207 -7.32 -13.14 10.95
N VAL A 208 -8.63 -12.97 10.79
CA VAL A 208 -9.54 -12.83 11.92
C VAL A 208 -9.66 -14.19 12.62
N GLU A 209 -9.02 -14.33 13.76
CA GLU A 209 -9.09 -15.53 14.62
C GLU A 209 -9.71 -15.13 15.97
N LYS A 210 -10.52 -16.03 16.55
CA LYS A 210 -11.26 -15.78 17.79
C LYS A 210 -10.40 -15.45 19.02
N ASP A 211 -9.10 -15.84 19.04
CA ASP A 211 -8.20 -15.75 20.20
C ASP A 211 -6.82 -15.14 19.89
N SER A 212 -6.73 -14.14 19.04
CA SER A 212 -5.43 -13.57 18.68
C SER A 212 -4.88 -12.60 19.73
N THR A 213 -3.79 -12.98 20.40
CA THR A 213 -3.00 -12.10 21.28
C THR A 213 -2.35 -10.95 20.51
N LEU A 214 -2.45 -9.74 21.06
CA LEU A 214 -1.97 -8.50 20.47
C LEU A 214 -0.44 -8.37 20.53
N THR A 215 0.18 -8.08 19.40
CA THR A 215 1.56 -7.59 19.37
C THR A 215 1.59 -6.08 19.55
N THR A 216 2.53 -5.61 20.38
CA THR A 216 2.79 -4.18 20.65
C THR A 216 3.31 -3.50 19.38
N TYR A 217 2.63 -2.47 18.90
CA TYR A 217 2.93 -1.79 17.65
C TYR A 217 3.87 -0.60 17.83
N VAL A 218 4.89 -0.52 16.99
CA VAL A 218 5.71 0.68 16.77
C VAL A 218 5.38 1.25 15.39
N SER A 219 4.29 2.02 15.27
CA SER A 219 3.86 2.69 14.02
C SER A 219 3.05 3.93 14.38
N THR A 220 2.85 4.82 13.41
CA THR A 220 2.02 6.03 13.53
C THR A 220 0.66 5.70 14.14
N ARG A 221 0.26 6.40 15.22
CA ARG A 221 -0.97 6.10 15.99
C ARG A 221 -2.18 6.88 15.51
N TRP A 222 -1.99 7.85 14.65
CA TRP A 222 -3.00 8.85 14.27
C TRP A 222 -4.26 8.25 13.61
N TYR A 223 -4.15 7.06 13.07
CA TYR A 223 -5.24 6.35 12.39
C TYR A 223 -5.76 5.14 13.18
N ARG A 224 -5.26 4.93 14.41
CA ARG A 224 -5.67 3.77 15.21
C ARG A 224 -7.00 4.00 15.91
N ALA A 225 -7.86 2.99 15.83
CA ALA A 225 -9.12 2.95 16.55
C ALA A 225 -8.91 2.94 18.07
N PRO A 226 -9.85 3.50 18.85
CA PRO A 226 -9.74 3.59 20.31
C PRO A 226 -9.49 2.24 20.98
N GLU A 227 -10.16 1.19 20.53
CA GLU A 227 -10.02 -0.17 21.07
C GLU A 227 -8.61 -0.73 20.90
N ILE A 228 -7.89 -0.36 19.82
CA ILE A 228 -6.48 -0.73 19.62
C ILE A 228 -5.59 0.04 20.59
N LEU A 229 -5.84 1.32 20.81
CA LEU A 229 -5.09 2.16 21.74
C LEU A 229 -5.26 1.69 23.19
N LEU A 230 -6.47 1.25 23.55
CA LEU A 230 -6.84 0.68 24.83
C LEU A 230 -6.42 -0.80 24.99
N ARG A 231 -5.72 -1.36 23.99
CA ARG A 231 -5.24 -2.75 24.00
C ARG A 231 -6.36 -3.78 24.19
N SER A 232 -7.52 -3.53 23.60
CA SER A 232 -8.59 -4.53 23.55
C SER A 232 -8.06 -5.81 22.91
N ARG A 233 -8.41 -6.96 23.46
CA ARG A 233 -8.07 -8.28 22.89
C ARG A 233 -9.00 -8.64 21.73
N HIS A 234 -10.15 -7.98 21.63
CA HIS A 234 -11.15 -8.22 20.61
C HIS A 234 -11.28 -6.97 19.73
N TYR A 235 -10.94 -7.07 18.46
CA TYR A 235 -11.22 -6.07 17.47
C TYR A 235 -11.69 -6.71 16.16
N THR A 236 -12.51 -5.98 15.46
CA THR A 236 -13.22 -6.41 14.26
C THR A 236 -12.72 -5.60 13.04
N PRO A 237 -13.21 -5.85 11.84
CA PRO A 237 -12.95 -5.01 10.66
C PRO A 237 -13.22 -3.51 10.87
N SER A 238 -13.98 -3.12 11.90
CA SER A 238 -14.22 -1.72 12.26
C SER A 238 -12.95 -0.90 12.50
N VAL A 239 -11.83 -1.52 12.89
CA VAL A 239 -10.56 -0.80 13.11
C VAL A 239 -9.99 -0.22 11.81
N ASP A 240 -10.17 -0.92 10.68
CA ASP A 240 -9.77 -0.41 9.37
C ASP A 240 -10.75 0.66 8.87
N VAL A 241 -12.05 0.51 9.21
CA VAL A 241 -13.09 1.53 8.90
C VAL A 241 -12.82 2.82 9.66
N TRP A 242 -12.45 2.74 10.94
CA TRP A 242 -12.01 3.91 11.72
C TRP A 242 -10.84 4.62 11.05
N ALA A 243 -9.80 3.86 10.70
CA ALA A 243 -8.62 4.40 10.04
C ALA A 243 -8.99 5.09 8.71
N MET A 244 -9.90 4.49 7.94
CA MET A 244 -10.39 5.07 6.69
C MET A 244 -11.13 6.39 6.93
N GLY A 245 -11.95 6.50 7.99
CA GLY A 245 -12.60 7.73 8.42
C GLY A 245 -11.57 8.84 8.74
N ALA A 246 -10.52 8.51 9.49
CA ALA A 246 -9.43 9.45 9.80
C ALA A 246 -8.68 9.92 8.53
N ILE A 247 -8.44 9.02 7.57
CA ILE A 247 -7.81 9.34 6.28
C ILE A 247 -8.70 10.29 5.46
N ILE A 248 -10.02 10.02 5.41
CA ILE A 248 -10.97 10.88 4.69
C ILE A 248 -10.97 12.30 5.30
N ALA A 249 -11.01 12.40 6.63
CA ALA A 249 -10.93 13.69 7.32
C ALA A 249 -9.64 14.43 6.99
N GLU A 250 -8.49 13.71 6.90
CA GLU A 250 -7.21 14.30 6.52
C GLU A 250 -7.18 14.77 5.06
N MET A 251 -7.79 14.05 4.13
CA MET A 251 -7.92 14.51 2.74
C MET A 251 -8.70 15.83 2.62
N VAL A 252 -9.73 16.01 3.47
CA VAL A 252 -10.53 17.25 3.51
C VAL A 252 -9.75 18.39 4.17
N ARG A 253 -9.09 18.12 5.29
CA ARG A 253 -8.43 19.13 6.13
C ARG A 253 -6.99 19.40 5.75
N LEU A 254 -6.35 18.51 4.97
CA LEU A 254 -4.93 18.47 4.59
C LEU A 254 -3.97 18.29 5.79
N HIS A 255 -4.48 17.91 6.94
CA HIS A 255 -3.71 17.55 8.14
C HIS A 255 -4.47 16.50 8.96
N PRO A 256 -3.74 15.64 9.72
CA PRO A 256 -4.36 14.59 10.52
C PRO A 256 -5.41 15.14 11.49
N ILE A 257 -6.51 14.40 11.68
CA ILE A 257 -7.57 14.79 12.61
C ILE A 257 -7.18 14.52 14.07
N PHE A 258 -6.37 13.46 14.30
CA PHE A 258 -5.94 13.03 15.63
C PHE A 258 -4.41 12.90 15.70
N PRO A 259 -3.63 14.00 15.80
CA PRO A 259 -2.15 13.96 15.74
C PRO A 259 -1.51 13.68 17.10
N GLY A 260 -1.92 12.64 17.80
CA GLY A 260 -1.44 12.33 19.15
C GLY A 260 0.05 11.92 19.21
N ALA A 261 0.79 12.48 20.17
CA ALA A 261 2.19 12.19 20.40
C ALA A 261 2.42 10.80 21.04
N ASN A 262 1.47 10.34 21.83
CA ASN A 262 1.46 9.03 22.48
C ASN A 262 0.04 8.46 22.55
N ALA A 263 -0.15 7.26 23.13
CA ALA A 263 -1.47 6.61 23.12
C ALA A 263 -2.52 7.37 23.96
N MET A 264 -2.12 7.96 25.09
CA MET A 264 -3.03 8.73 25.94
C MET A 264 -3.44 10.03 25.25
N ASP A 265 -2.48 10.77 24.72
CA ASP A 265 -2.73 12.00 23.97
C ASP A 265 -3.59 11.75 22.73
N GLN A 266 -3.38 10.62 22.05
CA GLN A 266 -4.22 10.19 20.94
C GLN A 266 -5.68 9.98 21.38
N LEU A 267 -5.92 9.35 22.53
CA LEU A 267 -7.25 9.17 23.10
C LEU A 267 -7.89 10.52 23.49
N GLN A 268 -7.10 11.47 24.03
CA GLN A 268 -7.57 12.81 24.35
C GLN A 268 -8.03 13.56 23.08
N HIS A 269 -7.25 13.48 21.99
CA HIS A 269 -7.67 14.06 20.70
C HIS A 269 -8.98 13.46 20.20
N ILE A 270 -9.16 12.14 20.34
CA ILE A 270 -10.40 11.45 19.94
C ILE A 270 -11.56 11.92 20.81
N ALA A 271 -11.40 11.94 22.15
CA ALA A 271 -12.43 12.39 23.08
C ALA A 271 -12.81 13.86 22.85
N HIS A 272 -11.84 14.72 22.52
CA HIS A 272 -12.12 16.14 22.21
C HIS A 272 -13.03 16.31 21.00
N VAL A 273 -12.94 15.43 19.99
CA VAL A 273 -13.77 15.54 18.77
C VAL A 273 -15.14 14.89 18.95
N PHE A 274 -15.23 13.77 19.65
CA PHE A 274 -16.47 13.01 19.78
C PHE A 274 -17.24 13.28 21.09
N GLY A 275 -16.61 13.94 22.04
CA GLY A 275 -17.11 14.09 23.39
C GLY A 275 -16.72 12.89 24.27
N THR A 276 -16.83 13.06 25.59
CA THR A 276 -16.60 12.01 26.60
C THR A 276 -17.91 11.44 27.09
#